data_87180cbe3ce9b0ca7967ee26e17c2c2e
#
_entry.id   87180cbe3ce9b0ca7967ee26e17c2c2e
#
_cell.length_a   1.000
_cell.length_b   1.000
_cell.length_c   1.000
_cell.angle_alpha   90.00
_cell.angle_beta   90.00
_cell.angle_gamma   90.00
#
_symmetry.space_group_name_H-M   'P 1'
#
loop_
_entity.id
_entity.type
_entity.pdbx_description
1 polymer ?
#
loop_
_entity_poly.entity_id
_entity_poly.type
_entity_poly.pdbx_seq_one_letter_code
_entity_poly.pdbx_strand_id
1 'polypeptide(L)'
;MKADAWHHRSDALSSVGSFIGILGARIKFPILDPIASIIICLLIIKVAYDIFKDSIYKLIDASCDDETINKIKDVILEQEGVIQLDSLKTRVFGSRIYADIEISAYGKQSLEDAHDIAERIHDEVEKKIPMIKHCMVHVNPYKDNKSIDI
;
A
#
# COMPACT_ATOMS: atom_id res chain seq x y z
N MET A 1 2.89 -12.18 -10.92
CA MET A 1 3.75 -13.34 -10.58
C MET A 1 3.34 -14.08 -9.29
N LYS A 2 3.17 -13.45 -8.08
CA LYS A 2 2.73 -14.21 -6.89
C LYS A 2 1.27 -14.68 -6.99
N ALA A 3 0.37 -13.86 -7.54
CA ALA A 3 -1.04 -14.20 -7.74
C ALA A 3 -1.23 -15.38 -8.71
N ASP A 4 -0.45 -15.42 -9.80
CA ASP A 4 -0.51 -16.52 -10.77
C ASP A 4 -0.09 -17.85 -10.17
N ALA A 5 0.96 -17.84 -9.31
CA ALA A 5 1.43 -19.05 -8.64
C ALA A 5 0.38 -19.64 -7.67
N TRP A 6 -0.41 -18.77 -7.01
CA TRP A 6 -1.51 -19.19 -6.14
C TRP A 6 -2.69 -19.74 -6.95
N HIS A 7 -2.99 -19.14 -8.09
CA HIS A 7 -4.06 -19.59 -8.99
C HIS A 7 -3.76 -21.01 -9.50
N HIS A 8 -2.55 -21.24 -10.00
CA HIS A 8 -2.13 -22.57 -10.45
C HIS A 8 -2.12 -23.63 -9.34
N ARG A 9 -1.79 -23.25 -8.09
CA ARG A 9 -1.88 -24.17 -6.94
C ARG A 9 -3.34 -24.53 -6.60
N SER A 10 -4.25 -23.58 -6.65
CA SER A 10 -5.66 -23.84 -6.38
C SER A 10 -6.27 -24.75 -7.45
N ASP A 11 -5.91 -24.55 -8.71
CA ASP A 11 -6.35 -25.39 -9.82
C ASP A 11 -5.82 -26.82 -9.69
N ALA A 12 -4.55 -26.98 -9.33
CA ALA A 12 -3.95 -28.29 -9.08
C ALA A 12 -4.63 -29.03 -7.91
N LEU A 13 -4.89 -28.33 -6.80
CA LEU A 13 -5.58 -28.91 -5.64
C LEU A 13 -7.03 -29.30 -5.97
N SER A 14 -7.74 -28.49 -6.74
CA SER A 14 -9.10 -28.78 -7.20
C SER A 14 -9.12 -30.03 -8.10
N SER A 15 -8.15 -30.15 -9.00
CA SER A 15 -8.02 -31.31 -9.90
C SER A 15 -7.70 -32.58 -9.14
N VAL A 16 -6.78 -32.55 -8.17
CA VAL A 16 -6.46 -33.68 -7.30
C VAL A 16 -7.65 -34.07 -6.44
N GLY A 17 -8.37 -33.11 -5.86
CA GLY A 17 -9.56 -33.37 -5.05
C GLY A 17 -10.67 -34.02 -5.87
N SER A 18 -10.92 -33.52 -7.09
CA SER A 18 -11.90 -34.10 -8.02
C SER A 18 -11.52 -35.54 -8.43
N PHE A 19 -10.24 -35.78 -8.70
CA PHE A 19 -9.75 -37.10 -9.06
C PHE A 19 -9.94 -38.11 -7.90
N ILE A 20 -9.64 -37.73 -6.67
CA ILE A 20 -9.85 -38.55 -5.47
C ILE A 20 -11.37 -38.81 -5.25
N GLY A 21 -12.21 -37.79 -5.43
CA GLY A 21 -13.67 -37.94 -5.31
C GLY A 21 -14.23 -38.93 -6.31
N ILE A 22 -13.84 -38.84 -7.57
CA ILE A 22 -14.26 -39.75 -8.65
C ILE A 22 -13.76 -41.18 -8.41
N LEU A 23 -12.52 -41.33 -8.02
CA LEU A 23 -11.97 -42.66 -7.68
C LEU A 23 -12.68 -43.28 -6.49
N GLY A 24 -12.96 -42.51 -5.44
CA GLY A 24 -13.68 -42.97 -4.26
C GLY A 24 -15.12 -43.40 -4.61
N ALA A 25 -15.82 -42.65 -5.46
CA ALA A 25 -17.15 -43.03 -5.92
C ALA A 25 -17.15 -44.34 -6.71
N ARG A 26 -16.11 -44.62 -7.48
CA ARG A 26 -15.97 -45.89 -8.21
C ARG A 26 -15.70 -47.11 -7.31
N ILE A 27 -15.11 -46.91 -6.12
CA ILE A 27 -14.77 -47.96 -5.14
C ILE A 27 -15.95 -48.25 -4.18
N LYS A 28 -17.19 -47.97 -4.58
CA LYS A 28 -18.43 -48.18 -3.82
C LYS A 28 -18.67 -47.24 -2.63
N PHE A 29 -18.01 -46.09 -2.61
CA PHE A 29 -18.30 -45.02 -1.65
C PHE A 29 -18.85 -43.76 -2.33
N PRO A 30 -20.12 -43.75 -2.80
CA PRO A 30 -20.72 -42.66 -3.56
C PRO A 30 -20.81 -41.34 -2.77
N ILE A 31 -20.68 -41.39 -1.45
CA ILE A 31 -20.73 -40.23 -0.58
C ILE A 31 -19.42 -39.38 -0.64
N LEU A 32 -18.30 -39.95 -1.13
CA LEU A 32 -17.03 -39.24 -1.20
C LEU A 32 -17.02 -38.12 -2.24
N ASP A 33 -17.76 -38.28 -3.34
CA ASP A 33 -17.85 -37.27 -4.39
C ASP A 33 -18.57 -35.98 -3.92
N PRO A 34 -19.78 -36.04 -3.30
CA PRO A 34 -20.39 -34.87 -2.69
C PRO A 34 -19.52 -34.20 -1.60
N ILE A 35 -18.85 -34.97 -0.76
CA ILE A 35 -17.97 -34.45 0.27
C ILE A 35 -16.78 -33.70 -0.35
N ALA A 36 -16.11 -34.30 -1.34
CA ALA A 36 -15.01 -33.67 -2.06
C ALA A 36 -15.48 -32.37 -2.75
N SER A 37 -16.64 -32.38 -3.37
CA SER A 37 -17.23 -31.20 -4.01
C SER A 37 -17.47 -30.05 -3.02
N ILE A 38 -17.98 -30.34 -1.83
CA ILE A 38 -18.20 -29.33 -0.78
C ILE A 38 -16.85 -28.75 -0.32
N ILE A 39 -15.84 -29.59 -0.07
CA ILE A 39 -14.51 -29.13 0.35
C ILE A 39 -13.90 -28.21 -0.72
N ILE A 40 -13.95 -28.63 -1.99
CA ILE A 40 -13.43 -27.82 -3.11
C ILE A 40 -14.19 -26.50 -3.20
N CYS A 41 -15.50 -26.52 -3.06
CA CYS A 41 -16.32 -25.31 -3.08
C CYS A 41 -15.88 -24.31 -1.99
N LEU A 42 -15.68 -24.78 -0.75
CA LEU A 42 -15.21 -23.94 0.34
C LEU A 42 -13.80 -23.37 0.11
N LEU A 43 -12.91 -24.17 -0.47
CA LEU A 43 -11.57 -23.69 -0.85
C LEU A 43 -11.62 -22.60 -1.93
N ILE A 44 -12.47 -22.78 -2.94
CA ILE A 44 -12.66 -21.79 -4.01
C ILE A 44 -13.24 -20.48 -3.44
N ILE A 45 -14.25 -20.57 -2.58
CA ILE A 45 -14.85 -19.40 -1.93
C ILE A 45 -13.79 -18.65 -1.11
N LYS A 46 -12.98 -19.35 -0.36
CA LYS A 46 -11.88 -18.74 0.41
C LYS A 46 -10.90 -18.00 -0.49
N VAL A 47 -10.42 -18.63 -1.56
CA VAL A 47 -9.49 -18.02 -2.51
C VAL A 47 -10.12 -16.80 -3.20
N ALA A 48 -11.39 -16.91 -3.62
CA ALA A 48 -12.12 -15.79 -4.21
C ALA A 48 -12.24 -14.62 -3.25
N TYR A 49 -12.53 -14.88 -1.98
CA TYR A 49 -12.60 -13.85 -0.94
C TYR A 49 -11.24 -13.15 -0.72
N ASP A 50 -10.15 -13.91 -0.66
CA ASP A 50 -8.81 -13.37 -0.48
C ASP A 50 -8.39 -12.47 -1.67
N ILE A 51 -8.68 -12.91 -2.89
CA ILE A 51 -8.43 -12.12 -4.11
C ILE A 51 -9.30 -10.85 -4.12
N PHE A 52 -10.57 -10.97 -3.78
CA PHE A 52 -11.50 -9.83 -3.71
C PHE A 52 -11.02 -8.80 -2.69
N LYS A 53 -10.67 -9.25 -1.49
CA LYS A 53 -10.14 -8.38 -0.44
C LYS A 53 -8.87 -7.65 -0.88
N ASP A 54 -7.90 -8.35 -1.47
CA ASP A 54 -6.66 -7.75 -1.98
C ASP A 54 -6.94 -6.73 -3.11
N SER A 55 -7.90 -7.03 -3.97
CA SER A 55 -8.32 -6.13 -5.05
C SER A 55 -8.98 -4.86 -4.52
N ILE A 56 -9.86 -4.98 -3.51
CA ILE A 56 -10.48 -3.83 -2.85
C ILE A 56 -9.41 -2.98 -2.18
N TYR A 57 -8.47 -3.58 -1.45
CA TYR A 57 -7.37 -2.84 -0.81
C TYR A 57 -6.55 -2.00 -1.81
N LYS A 58 -6.37 -2.50 -3.04
CA LYS A 58 -5.69 -1.77 -4.12
C LYS A 58 -6.53 -0.66 -4.75
N LEU A 59 -7.86 -0.71 -4.59
CA LEU A 59 -8.78 0.29 -5.14
C LEU A 59 -9.10 1.43 -4.16
N ILE A 60 -8.99 1.21 -2.86
CA ILE A 60 -9.32 2.19 -1.81
C ILE A 60 -8.09 2.94 -1.32
N ASP A 61 -7.28 3.52 -2.20
CA ASP A 61 -6.15 4.41 -1.85
C ASP A 61 -5.47 4.03 -0.51
N ALA A 62 -5.11 2.76 -0.34
CA ALA A 62 -4.50 2.27 0.88
C ALA A 62 -3.18 3.03 1.12
N SER A 63 -2.97 3.49 2.35
CA SER A 63 -1.69 4.05 2.78
C SER A 63 -0.57 3.01 2.63
N CYS A 64 0.66 3.46 2.43
CA CYS A 64 1.80 2.55 2.50
C CYS A 64 2.05 2.05 3.93
N ASP A 65 2.96 1.10 4.08
CA ASP A 65 3.32 0.53 5.38
C ASP A 65 4.02 1.55 6.29
N ASP A 66 3.92 1.32 7.60
CA ASP A 66 4.47 2.23 8.62
C ASP A 66 6.00 2.40 8.52
N GLU A 67 6.72 1.40 8.05
CA GLU A 67 8.17 1.48 7.85
C GLU A 67 8.49 2.48 6.74
N THR A 68 7.76 2.43 5.63
CA THR A 68 7.91 3.39 4.52
C THR A 68 7.49 4.80 4.93
N ILE A 69 6.40 4.94 5.70
CA ILE A 69 5.97 6.24 6.26
C ILE A 69 7.06 6.86 7.12
N ASN A 70 7.69 6.08 8.00
CA ASN A 70 8.75 6.58 8.87
C ASN A 70 10.00 6.98 8.07
N LYS A 71 10.39 6.19 7.07
CA LYS A 71 11.50 6.57 6.17
C LYS A 71 11.25 7.88 5.45
N ILE A 72 10.01 8.12 4.96
CA ILE A 72 9.65 9.40 4.32
C ILE A 72 9.78 10.54 5.33
N LYS A 73 9.27 10.37 6.56
CA LYS A 73 9.36 11.39 7.62
C LYS A 73 10.81 11.74 7.96
N ASP A 74 11.65 10.73 8.10
CA ASP A 74 13.06 10.94 8.42
C ASP A 74 13.76 11.76 7.32
N VAL A 75 13.53 11.41 6.05
CA VAL A 75 14.08 12.14 4.89
C VAL A 75 13.62 13.59 4.88
N ILE A 76 12.35 13.87 5.19
CA ILE A 76 11.80 15.23 5.21
C ILE A 76 12.40 16.05 6.34
N LEU A 77 12.46 15.48 7.55
CA LEU A 77 12.93 16.18 8.74
C LEU A 77 14.45 16.43 8.74
N GLU A 78 15.23 15.69 7.95
CA GLU A 78 16.63 15.93 7.71
C GLU A 78 16.90 17.16 6.82
N GLN A 79 15.90 17.69 6.09
CA GLN A 79 16.11 18.78 5.15
C GLN A 79 16.23 20.13 5.86
N GLU A 80 17.25 20.89 5.47
CA GLU A 80 17.45 22.25 5.97
C GLU A 80 16.31 23.18 5.57
N GLY A 81 15.82 23.96 6.51
CA GLY A 81 14.69 24.88 6.29
C GLY A 81 13.32 24.31 6.65
N VAL A 82 13.19 23.01 6.89
CA VAL A 82 11.97 22.39 7.41
C VAL A 82 11.89 22.61 8.92
N ILE A 83 10.84 23.31 9.37
CA ILE A 83 10.57 23.51 10.80
C ILE A 83 9.73 22.38 11.35
N GLN A 84 8.71 21.95 10.58
CA GLN A 84 7.74 20.96 11.01
C GLN A 84 7.15 20.23 9.81
N LEU A 85 6.86 18.96 9.98
CA LEU A 85 6.01 18.18 9.07
C LEU A 85 4.56 18.30 9.55
N ASP A 86 3.71 18.97 8.79
CA ASP A 86 2.32 19.23 9.15
C ASP A 86 1.42 18.05 8.79
N SER A 87 1.64 17.48 7.60
CA SER A 87 0.82 16.36 7.09
C SER A 87 1.65 15.50 6.15
N LEU A 88 1.44 14.19 6.23
CA LEU A 88 1.96 13.22 5.28
C LEU A 88 0.85 12.24 4.94
N LYS A 89 0.38 12.30 3.70
CA LYS A 89 -0.59 11.36 3.15
C LYS A 89 0.08 10.54 2.06
N THR A 90 -0.12 9.24 2.09
CA THR A 90 0.43 8.33 1.09
C THR A 90 -0.67 7.48 0.50
N ARG A 91 -0.55 7.13 -0.77
CA ARG A 91 -1.43 6.17 -1.43
C ARG A 91 -0.63 5.21 -2.29
N VAL A 92 -1.00 3.94 -2.24
CA VAL A 92 -0.41 2.89 -3.04
C VAL A 92 -1.25 2.69 -4.29
N PHE A 93 -0.65 2.92 -5.46
CA PHE A 93 -1.27 2.66 -6.74
C PHE A 93 -0.47 1.61 -7.51
N GLY A 94 -1.00 0.40 -7.57
CA GLY A 94 -0.30 -0.77 -8.14
C GLY A 94 0.97 -1.12 -7.37
N SER A 95 2.14 -0.92 -7.98
CA SER A 95 3.46 -1.16 -7.37
C SER A 95 4.19 0.14 -7.00
N ARG A 96 3.52 1.28 -7.05
CA ARG A 96 4.10 2.61 -6.82
C ARG A 96 3.38 3.33 -5.71
N ILE A 97 4.09 4.24 -5.04
CA ILE A 97 3.56 5.08 -3.98
C ILE A 97 3.53 6.53 -4.48
N TYR A 98 2.47 7.22 -4.13
CA TYR A 98 2.32 8.66 -4.26
C TYR A 98 2.25 9.25 -2.86
N ALA A 99 2.93 10.38 -2.64
CA ALA A 99 2.98 11.06 -1.35
C ALA A 99 2.57 12.52 -1.50
N ASP A 100 1.66 12.96 -0.63
CA ASP A 100 1.30 14.36 -0.47
C ASP A 100 1.88 14.82 0.88
N ILE A 101 2.81 15.76 0.83
CA ILE A 101 3.62 16.24 1.96
C ILE A 101 3.26 17.70 2.21
N GLU A 102 2.92 18.04 3.44
CA GLU A 102 2.78 19.42 3.88
C GLU A 102 3.81 19.71 4.97
N ILE A 103 4.60 20.73 4.77
CA ILE A 103 5.61 21.17 5.73
C ILE A 103 5.40 22.64 6.12
N SER A 104 5.90 23.00 7.27
CA SER A 104 6.05 24.40 7.69
C SER A 104 7.49 24.84 7.59
N ALA A 105 7.72 26.01 6.98
CA ALA A 105 9.00 26.68 6.86
C ALA A 105 8.91 28.15 7.31
N TYR A 106 10.03 28.87 7.35
CA TYR A 106 10.05 30.27 7.82
C TYR A 106 9.18 31.16 6.93
N GLY A 107 8.17 31.80 7.53
CA GLY A 107 7.18 32.59 6.79
C GLY A 107 7.68 33.93 6.20
N LYS A 108 8.92 34.34 6.51
CA LYS A 108 9.52 35.58 5.99
C LYS A 108 10.58 35.34 4.89
N GLN A 109 10.80 34.09 4.50
CA GLN A 109 11.70 33.76 3.40
C GLN A 109 11.10 34.13 2.05
N SER A 110 11.94 34.19 1.00
CA SER A 110 11.47 34.43 -0.34
C SER A 110 10.66 33.25 -0.88
N LEU A 111 9.86 33.48 -1.93
CA LEU A 111 9.18 32.38 -2.61
C LEU A 111 10.18 31.40 -3.24
N GLU A 112 11.33 31.89 -3.71
CA GLU A 112 12.40 31.10 -4.28
C GLU A 112 12.99 30.16 -3.23
N ASP A 113 13.35 30.66 -2.03
CA ASP A 113 13.86 29.84 -0.93
C ASP A 113 12.85 28.76 -0.50
N ALA A 114 11.57 29.10 -0.44
CA ALA A 114 10.51 28.13 -0.09
C ALA A 114 10.35 27.05 -1.16
N HIS A 115 10.46 27.41 -2.43
CA HIS A 115 10.44 26.49 -3.55
C HIS A 115 11.63 25.54 -3.53
N ASP A 116 12.84 26.06 -3.28
CA ASP A 116 14.05 25.25 -3.18
C ASP A 116 14.00 24.20 -2.06
N ILE A 117 13.34 24.52 -0.95
CA ILE A 117 13.09 23.54 0.12
C ILE A 117 12.16 22.43 -0.41
N ALA A 118 11.07 22.80 -1.08
CA ALA A 118 10.13 21.83 -1.62
C ALA A 118 10.78 20.92 -2.68
N GLU A 119 11.60 21.49 -3.57
CA GLU A 119 12.30 20.74 -4.62
C GLU A 119 13.33 19.77 -4.04
N ARG A 120 14.12 20.21 -3.03
CA ARG A 120 15.04 19.30 -2.33
C ARG A 120 14.33 18.12 -1.66
N ILE A 121 13.20 18.37 -1.00
CA ILE A 121 12.41 17.30 -0.40
C ILE A 121 11.91 16.34 -1.47
N HIS A 122 11.36 16.87 -2.56
CA HIS A 122 10.88 16.09 -3.69
C HIS A 122 11.97 15.16 -4.21
N ASP A 123 13.14 15.71 -4.55
CA ASP A 123 14.26 14.98 -5.12
C ASP A 123 14.82 13.92 -4.15
N GLU A 124 15.02 14.28 -2.90
CA GLU A 124 15.59 13.36 -1.91
C GLU A 124 14.62 12.23 -1.55
N VAL A 125 13.32 12.49 -1.47
CA VAL A 125 12.31 11.46 -1.21
C VAL A 125 12.21 10.49 -2.39
N GLU A 126 12.16 10.96 -3.63
CA GLU A 126 12.11 10.10 -4.81
C GLU A 126 13.42 9.30 -5.00
N LYS A 127 14.56 9.88 -4.67
CA LYS A 127 15.86 9.24 -4.77
C LYS A 127 16.10 8.18 -3.69
N LYS A 128 15.79 8.48 -2.42
CA LYS A 128 16.02 7.58 -1.29
C LYS A 128 14.98 6.45 -1.22
N ILE A 129 13.79 6.66 -1.79
CA ILE A 129 12.68 5.69 -1.73
C ILE A 129 12.19 5.36 -3.14
N PRO A 130 12.82 4.42 -3.85
CA PRO A 130 12.53 4.13 -5.27
C PRO A 130 11.10 3.65 -5.57
N MET A 131 10.34 3.28 -4.55
CA MET A 131 8.92 2.91 -4.70
C MET A 131 8.03 4.14 -4.89
N ILE A 132 8.47 5.33 -4.48
CA ILE A 132 7.74 6.58 -4.70
C ILE A 132 7.85 6.96 -6.17
N LYS A 133 6.71 7.14 -6.81
CA LYS A 133 6.60 7.55 -8.21
C LYS A 133 6.59 9.07 -8.34
N HIS A 134 5.99 9.72 -7.36
CA HIS A 134 5.86 11.15 -7.31
C HIS A 134 5.47 11.60 -5.90
N CYS A 135 6.04 12.70 -5.43
CA CYS A 135 5.60 13.37 -4.23
C CYS A 135 5.28 14.85 -4.54
N MET A 136 4.17 15.31 -3.98
CA MET A 136 3.83 16.72 -3.97
C MET A 136 4.21 17.30 -2.63
N VAL A 137 4.91 18.45 -2.65
CA VAL A 137 5.34 19.13 -1.42
C VAL A 137 4.68 20.50 -1.36
N HIS A 138 3.90 20.74 -0.32
CA HIS A 138 3.28 22.02 -0.02
C HIS A 138 3.98 22.67 1.16
N VAL A 139 4.41 23.93 1.00
CA VAL A 139 5.13 24.67 2.03
C VAL A 139 4.22 25.71 2.66
N ASN A 140 3.94 25.56 3.95
CA ASN A 140 3.18 26.50 4.75
C ASN A 140 4.11 27.48 5.49
N PRO A 141 3.70 28.72 5.70
CA PRO A 141 4.41 29.61 6.61
C PRO A 141 4.21 29.11 8.05
N TYR A 142 5.31 28.86 8.77
CA TYR A 142 5.24 28.48 10.17
C TYR A 142 4.56 29.58 11.00
N LYS A 143 3.50 29.22 11.72
CA LYS A 143 2.79 30.09 12.65
C LYS A 143 3.19 29.70 14.08
N ASP A 144 3.97 30.55 14.73
CA ASP A 144 4.23 30.38 16.16
C ASP A 144 2.92 30.66 16.93
N ASN A 145 2.33 29.60 17.49
CA ASN A 145 1.09 29.70 18.28
C ASN A 145 1.28 30.45 19.63
N LYS A 146 2.45 31.08 19.86
CA LYS A 146 2.72 31.87 21.06
C LYS A 146 2.29 33.33 21.00
N SER A 147 1.60 33.75 19.93
CA SER A 147 1.14 35.15 19.80
C SER A 147 -0.40 35.28 19.83
N ILE A 148 -1.06 34.56 20.72
CA ILE A 148 -2.44 34.86 21.10
C ILE A 148 -2.48 35.03 22.61
N ASP A 149 -1.88 36.11 23.08
CA ASP A 149 -2.18 36.76 24.35
C ASP A 149 -1.89 38.27 24.21
N ILE A 150 -2.82 39.00 23.73
CA ILE A 150 -3.09 40.39 24.10
C ILE A 150 -4.57 40.68 23.87
#